data_de5131c6f4c5f3ba8bc203487c9919af
#
_entry.id   de5131c6f4c5f3ba8bc203487c9919af
#
_cell.length_a   1.000
_cell.length_b   1.000
_cell.length_c   1.000
_cell.angle_alpha   90.00
_cell.angle_beta   90.00
_cell.angle_gamma   90.00
#
_symmetry.space_group_name_H-M   'P 1'
#
loop_
_entity.id
_entity.type
_entity.pdbx_description
1 polymer ?
#
loop_
_entity_poly.entity_id
_entity_poly.type
_entity_poly.pdbx_seq_one_letter_code
_entity_poly.pdbx_strand_id
1 'polypeptide(L)'
;MRHMLKSSIRNYLMPSFDIVSEVDKQEIDNALNQARKELATRFDFKGSVAEIAYEKDKITLTAEDANRLRGLREIVIGKLAKRGVDLRNIEQAEPDISPLGHARQELKIQQGLEGEKAKEIIKAIKEAGFKVQSALQDRQIRVTGKKKDELQTVIQFVRGKDFKVATNFKNFRD
;
A
#
# COMPACT_ATOMS: atom_id res chain seq x y z
N MET A 1 -1.55 41.15 5.48
CA MET A 1 -0.22 40.53 5.71
C MET A 1 0.00 40.00 7.12
N ARG A 2 -0.40 40.70 8.18
CA ARG A 2 -0.21 40.21 9.57
C ARG A 2 -1.01 38.91 9.93
N HIS A 3 -2.18 38.70 9.35
CA HIS A 3 -2.99 37.51 9.66
C HIS A 3 -2.48 36.22 9.00
N MET A 4 -1.89 36.31 7.81
CA MET A 4 -1.31 35.15 7.12
C MET A 4 -0.04 34.62 7.81
N LEU A 5 0.79 35.53 8.31
CA LEU A 5 2.02 35.16 9.04
C LEU A 5 1.73 34.45 10.38
N LYS A 6 0.66 34.87 11.08
CA LYS A 6 0.28 34.25 12.35
C LYS A 6 -0.27 32.82 12.17
N SER A 7 -0.99 32.55 11.08
CA SER A 7 -1.49 31.20 10.80
C SER A 7 -0.37 30.23 10.40
N SER A 8 0.60 30.72 9.63
CA SER A 8 1.76 29.95 9.20
C SER A 8 2.70 29.60 10.37
N ILE A 9 2.92 30.54 11.27
CA ILE A 9 3.74 30.32 12.47
C ILE A 9 3.04 29.39 13.46
N ARG A 10 1.71 29.48 13.59
CA ARG A 10 0.94 28.58 14.44
C ARG A 10 1.04 27.12 14.01
N ASN A 11 1.00 26.88 12.70
CA ASN A 11 1.13 25.51 12.17
C ASN A 11 2.55 24.94 12.34
N TYR A 12 3.56 25.81 12.37
CA TYR A 12 4.94 25.38 12.57
C TYR A 12 5.26 24.98 14.03
N LEU A 13 4.55 25.57 15.00
CA LEU A 13 4.74 25.32 16.44
C LEU A 13 3.84 24.23 17.01
N MET A 14 2.93 23.65 16.22
CA MET A 14 2.04 22.58 16.69
C MET A 14 2.63 21.22 16.38
N PRO A 15 2.55 20.28 17.34
CA PRO A 15 2.95 18.90 17.06
C PRO A 15 2.17 18.32 15.91
N SER A 16 2.83 17.51 15.11
CA SER A 16 2.24 16.87 13.94
C SER A 16 2.91 15.53 13.63
N PHE A 17 2.24 14.73 12.83
CA PHE A 17 2.81 13.55 12.21
C PHE A 17 2.14 13.30 10.86
N ASP A 18 2.73 12.41 10.07
CA ASP A 18 2.17 12.03 8.79
C ASP A 18 1.71 10.57 8.82
N ILE A 19 0.50 10.33 8.31
CA ILE A 19 0.02 8.99 8.01
C ILE A 19 0.44 8.67 6.59
N VAL A 20 1.17 7.58 6.43
CA VAL A 20 1.72 7.16 5.13
C VAL A 20 1.30 5.73 4.81
N SER A 21 1.28 5.38 3.54
CA SER A 21 1.14 4.01 3.07
C SER A 21 2.26 3.76 2.08
N GLU A 22 3.29 3.06 2.52
CA GLU A 22 4.50 2.84 1.74
C GLU A 22 4.73 1.35 1.52
N VAL A 23 5.19 1.02 0.32
CA VAL A 23 5.67 -0.30 -0.04
C VAL A 23 7.12 -0.18 -0.46
N ASP A 24 7.99 -1.01 0.10
CA ASP A 24 9.39 -1.04 -0.26
C ASP A 24 9.56 -1.74 -1.60
N LYS A 25 9.90 -0.97 -2.64
CA LYS A 25 10.10 -1.48 -4.01
C LYS A 25 11.22 -2.51 -4.08
N GLN A 26 12.27 -2.35 -3.27
CA GLN A 26 13.36 -3.32 -3.23
C GLN A 26 12.87 -4.68 -2.71
N GLU A 27 11.99 -4.69 -1.72
CA GLU A 27 11.42 -5.93 -1.20
C GLU A 27 10.48 -6.59 -2.22
N ILE A 28 9.78 -5.81 -3.03
CA ILE A 28 9.01 -6.36 -4.15
C ILE A 28 9.95 -7.03 -5.16
N ASP A 29 11.02 -6.37 -5.57
CA ASP A 29 12.00 -6.95 -6.50
C ASP A 29 12.60 -8.24 -5.94
N ASN A 30 12.98 -8.25 -4.66
CA ASN A 30 13.51 -9.44 -4.00
C ASN A 30 12.50 -10.59 -3.99
N ALA A 31 11.24 -10.30 -3.67
CA ALA A 31 10.17 -11.29 -3.67
C ALA A 31 9.95 -11.90 -5.07
N LEU A 32 9.90 -11.05 -6.10
CA LEU A 32 9.69 -11.50 -7.46
C LEU A 32 10.88 -12.33 -7.99
N ASN A 33 12.11 -11.95 -7.62
CA ASN A 33 13.28 -12.74 -7.96
C ASN A 33 13.27 -14.11 -7.31
N GLN A 34 12.84 -14.20 -6.04
CA GLN A 34 12.67 -15.49 -5.36
C GLN A 34 11.56 -16.32 -6.00
N ALA A 35 10.45 -15.69 -6.40
CA ALA A 35 9.38 -16.37 -7.12
C ALA A 35 9.86 -16.94 -8.45
N ARG A 36 10.64 -16.19 -9.22
CA ARG A 36 11.22 -16.64 -10.49
C ARG A 36 12.16 -17.84 -10.29
N LYS A 37 12.97 -17.82 -9.24
CA LYS A 37 13.84 -18.94 -8.90
C LYS A 37 13.06 -20.20 -8.54
N GLU A 38 11.97 -20.05 -7.78
CA GLU A 38 11.12 -21.18 -7.43
C GLU A 38 10.44 -21.79 -8.66
N LEU A 39 9.93 -20.95 -9.57
CA LEU A 39 9.33 -21.40 -10.83
C LEU A 39 10.30 -22.24 -11.67
N ALA A 40 11.57 -21.83 -11.74
CA ALA A 40 12.59 -22.53 -12.50
C ALA A 40 12.86 -23.93 -11.98
N THR A 41 12.58 -24.21 -10.71
CA THR A 41 12.82 -25.51 -10.07
C THR A 41 11.56 -26.35 -9.90
N ARG A 42 10.37 -25.77 -10.03
CA ARG A 42 9.11 -26.49 -9.84
C ARG A 42 8.77 -27.35 -11.05
N PHE A 43 8.52 -28.61 -10.78
CA PHE A 43 8.20 -29.61 -11.80
C PHE A 43 6.89 -29.32 -12.54
N ASP A 44 5.88 -28.81 -11.85
CA ASP A 44 4.56 -28.48 -12.42
C ASP A 44 4.59 -27.29 -13.40
N PHE A 45 5.69 -26.51 -13.43
CA PHE A 45 5.91 -25.42 -14.38
C PHE A 45 6.97 -25.74 -15.46
N LYS A 46 7.58 -26.90 -15.40
CA LYS A 46 8.62 -27.30 -16.34
C LYS A 46 8.05 -27.43 -17.76
N GLY A 47 8.66 -26.71 -18.71
CA GLY A 47 8.21 -26.70 -20.11
C GLY A 47 6.94 -25.88 -20.34
N SER A 48 6.41 -25.19 -19.32
CA SER A 48 5.23 -24.35 -19.37
C SER A 48 5.62 -22.88 -19.47
N VAL A 49 4.81 -22.09 -20.15
CA VAL A 49 4.96 -20.63 -20.16
C VAL A 49 4.49 -20.08 -18.82
N ALA A 50 5.42 -19.41 -18.10
CA ALA A 50 5.11 -18.71 -16.86
C ALA A 50 6.02 -17.49 -16.77
N GLU A 51 5.43 -16.33 -16.70
CA GLU A 51 6.16 -15.07 -16.66
C GLU A 51 5.68 -14.16 -15.53
N ILE A 52 6.63 -13.46 -14.93
CA ILE A 52 6.40 -12.42 -13.94
C ILE A 52 7.04 -11.15 -14.47
N ALA A 53 6.22 -10.17 -14.82
CA ALA A 53 6.70 -8.86 -15.24
C ALA A 53 6.34 -7.81 -14.18
N TYR A 54 7.24 -6.87 -13.94
CA TYR A 54 7.01 -5.81 -12.96
C TYR A 54 7.40 -4.46 -13.55
N GLU A 55 6.43 -3.57 -13.69
CA GLU A 55 6.62 -2.25 -14.27
C GLU A 55 5.58 -1.28 -13.71
N LYS A 56 6.00 -0.09 -13.30
CA LYS A 56 5.12 1.00 -12.89
C LYS A 56 4.08 0.60 -11.82
N ASP A 57 4.55 0.02 -10.73
CA ASP A 57 3.71 -0.43 -9.62
C ASP A 57 2.64 -1.47 -10.03
N LYS A 58 2.93 -2.25 -11.07
CA LYS A 58 2.07 -3.31 -11.54
C LYS A 58 2.86 -4.59 -11.82
N ILE A 59 2.42 -5.68 -11.21
CA ILE A 59 2.95 -7.01 -11.48
C ILE A 59 2.00 -7.70 -12.44
N THR A 60 2.50 -8.19 -13.56
CA THR A 60 1.72 -8.96 -14.52
C THR A 60 2.17 -10.41 -14.49
N LEU A 61 1.24 -11.30 -14.18
CA LEU A 61 1.44 -12.74 -14.17
C LEU A 61 0.86 -13.33 -15.44
N THR A 62 1.63 -14.15 -16.13
CA THR A 62 1.19 -14.86 -17.34
C THR A 62 1.48 -16.34 -17.18
N ALA A 63 0.51 -17.18 -17.47
CA ALA A 63 0.64 -18.62 -17.39
C ALA A 63 -0.09 -19.29 -18.56
N GLU A 64 0.16 -20.57 -18.75
CA GLU A 64 -0.41 -21.33 -19.86
C GLU A 64 -1.90 -21.60 -19.70
N ASP A 65 -2.37 -21.74 -18.47
CA ASP A 65 -3.78 -22.00 -18.14
C ASP A 65 -4.16 -21.42 -16.78
N ALA A 66 -5.44 -21.49 -16.45
CA ALA A 66 -5.98 -20.94 -15.20
C ALA A 66 -5.40 -21.62 -13.95
N ASN A 67 -5.15 -22.91 -13.97
CA ASN A 67 -4.61 -23.65 -12.83
C ASN A 67 -3.14 -23.23 -12.57
N ARG A 68 -2.34 -23.13 -13.63
CA ARG A 68 -0.96 -22.66 -13.52
C ARG A 68 -0.90 -21.20 -13.10
N LEU A 69 -1.81 -20.35 -13.57
CA LEU A 69 -1.91 -18.97 -13.12
C LEU A 69 -2.17 -18.91 -11.61
N ARG A 70 -3.06 -19.73 -11.09
CA ARG A 70 -3.33 -19.81 -9.66
C ARG A 70 -2.08 -20.19 -8.86
N GLY A 71 -1.36 -21.21 -9.30
CA GLY A 71 -0.11 -21.64 -8.68
C GLY A 71 0.96 -20.53 -8.72
N LEU A 72 1.10 -19.86 -9.85
CA LEU A 72 2.01 -18.72 -10.01
C LEU A 72 1.66 -17.58 -9.05
N ARG A 73 0.39 -17.24 -8.96
CA ARG A 73 -0.10 -16.21 -8.04
C ARG A 73 0.21 -16.57 -6.59
N GLU A 74 -0.05 -17.79 -6.17
CA GLU A 74 0.24 -18.26 -4.81
C GLU A 74 1.71 -18.16 -4.47
N ILE A 75 2.60 -18.48 -5.39
CA ILE A 75 4.04 -18.34 -5.21
C ILE A 75 4.40 -16.87 -5.03
N VAL A 76 3.93 -15.99 -5.90
CA VAL A 76 4.23 -14.55 -5.85
C VAL A 76 3.70 -13.92 -4.57
N ILE A 77 2.44 -14.15 -4.23
CA ILE A 77 1.81 -13.61 -3.01
C ILE A 77 2.56 -14.13 -1.76
N GLY A 78 2.91 -15.40 -1.73
CA GLY A 78 3.68 -15.98 -0.63
C GLY A 78 5.05 -15.34 -0.45
N LYS A 79 5.76 -15.06 -1.53
CA LYS A 79 7.07 -14.39 -1.48
C LYS A 79 6.95 -12.93 -1.05
N LEU A 80 5.94 -12.21 -1.55
CA LEU A 80 5.66 -10.84 -1.12
C LEU A 80 5.38 -10.79 0.40
N ALA A 81 4.54 -11.68 0.91
CA ALA A 81 4.23 -11.75 2.33
C ALA A 81 5.47 -12.06 3.18
N LYS A 82 6.30 -13.00 2.76
CA LYS A 82 7.56 -13.35 3.47
C LYS A 82 8.55 -12.20 3.52
N ARG A 83 8.57 -11.34 2.51
CA ARG A 83 9.43 -10.16 2.47
C ARG A 83 8.85 -8.95 3.21
N GLY A 84 7.73 -9.12 3.88
CA GLY A 84 7.11 -8.08 4.70
C GLY A 84 6.26 -7.07 3.93
N VAL A 85 5.93 -7.36 2.68
CA VAL A 85 5.02 -6.52 1.90
C VAL A 85 3.59 -6.74 2.43
N ASP A 86 2.92 -5.66 2.82
CA ASP A 86 1.55 -5.75 3.29
C ASP A 86 0.61 -6.04 2.12
N LEU A 87 -0.06 -7.18 2.17
CA LEU A 87 -0.93 -7.65 1.08
C LEU A 87 -2.16 -6.76 0.87
N ARG A 88 -2.52 -5.92 1.83
CA ARG A 88 -3.58 -4.91 1.66
C ARG A 88 -3.22 -3.87 0.60
N ASN A 89 -1.93 -3.70 0.32
CA ASN A 89 -1.44 -2.80 -0.72
C ASN A 89 -1.30 -3.48 -2.09
N ILE A 90 -1.68 -4.75 -2.20
CA ILE A 90 -1.67 -5.50 -3.46
C ILE A 90 -3.12 -5.73 -3.89
N GLU A 91 -3.54 -4.99 -4.91
CA GLU A 91 -4.86 -5.17 -5.51
C GLU A 91 -4.79 -6.22 -6.61
N GLN A 92 -5.50 -7.31 -6.43
CA GLN A 92 -5.55 -8.39 -7.42
C GLN A 92 -6.72 -8.15 -8.37
N ALA A 93 -6.41 -7.87 -9.64
CA ALA A 93 -7.43 -7.76 -10.67
C ALA A 93 -7.99 -9.14 -11.02
N GLU A 94 -9.16 -9.16 -11.66
CA GLU A 94 -9.74 -10.41 -12.15
C GLU A 94 -8.81 -11.07 -13.19
N PRO A 95 -8.63 -12.40 -13.12
CA PRO A 95 -7.85 -13.10 -14.14
C PRO A 95 -8.51 -13.00 -15.52
N ASP A 96 -7.71 -12.75 -16.53
CA ASP A 96 -8.12 -12.77 -17.93
C ASP A 96 -7.68 -14.11 -18.55
N ILE A 97 -8.67 -14.92 -18.94
CA ILE A 97 -8.42 -16.24 -19.51
C ILE A 97 -8.87 -16.25 -20.96
N SER A 98 -7.89 -16.39 -21.86
CA SER A 98 -8.18 -16.45 -23.28
C SER A 98 -8.87 -17.75 -23.66
N PRO A 99 -9.70 -17.76 -24.71
CA PRO A 99 -10.30 -18.98 -25.23
C PRO A 99 -9.28 -20.05 -25.65
N LEU A 100 -8.04 -19.65 -25.92
CA LEU A 100 -6.94 -20.55 -26.27
C LEU A 100 -6.21 -21.11 -25.03
N GLY A 101 -6.71 -20.80 -23.83
CA GLY A 101 -6.16 -21.31 -22.58
C GLY A 101 -5.13 -20.43 -21.88
N HIS A 102 -4.57 -19.43 -22.53
CA HIS A 102 -3.63 -18.49 -21.91
C HIS A 102 -4.31 -17.70 -20.79
N ALA A 103 -3.61 -17.57 -19.66
CA ALA A 103 -4.15 -16.89 -18.50
C ALA A 103 -3.20 -15.76 -18.07
N ARG A 104 -3.78 -14.61 -17.75
CA ARG A 104 -3.05 -13.41 -17.33
C ARG A 104 -3.77 -12.75 -16.16
N GLN A 105 -3.01 -12.22 -15.22
CA GLN A 105 -3.55 -11.46 -14.11
C GLN A 105 -2.64 -10.31 -13.75
N GLU A 106 -3.24 -9.16 -13.43
CA GLU A 106 -2.51 -7.99 -12.95
C GLU A 106 -2.65 -7.86 -11.43
N LEU A 107 -1.54 -7.59 -10.76
CA LEU A 107 -1.48 -7.24 -9.35
C LEU A 107 -1.00 -5.80 -9.27
N LYS A 108 -1.88 -4.88 -8.86
CA LYS A 108 -1.51 -3.47 -8.71
C LYS A 108 -0.98 -3.20 -7.31
N ILE A 109 0.12 -2.48 -7.23
CA ILE A 109 0.73 -2.10 -5.97
C ILE A 109 0.28 -0.70 -5.62
N GLN A 110 -0.43 -0.56 -4.50
CA GLN A 110 -0.91 0.72 -4.02
C GLN A 110 0.19 1.40 -3.21
N GLN A 111 0.68 2.52 -3.73
CA GLN A 111 1.75 3.30 -3.14
C GLN A 111 1.20 4.68 -2.78
N GLY A 112 1.32 5.06 -1.50
CA GLY A 112 0.82 6.34 -1.00
C GLY A 112 -0.68 6.35 -0.75
N LEU A 113 -1.14 7.43 -0.12
CA LEU A 113 -2.54 7.68 0.18
C LEU A 113 -3.04 8.80 -0.73
N GLU A 114 -4.03 8.52 -1.55
CA GLU A 114 -4.62 9.50 -2.45
C GLU A 114 -6.07 9.13 -2.78
N GLY A 115 -6.79 10.07 -3.42
CA GLY A 115 -8.15 9.84 -3.89
C GLY A 115 -9.11 9.45 -2.77
N GLU A 116 -9.93 8.45 -3.03
CA GLU A 116 -10.98 7.99 -2.12
C GLU A 116 -10.42 7.43 -0.80
N LYS A 117 -9.27 6.79 -0.84
CA LYS A 117 -8.65 6.22 0.36
C LYS A 117 -8.22 7.31 1.34
N ALA A 118 -7.59 8.37 0.85
CA ALA A 118 -7.21 9.51 1.68
C ALA A 118 -8.45 10.19 2.29
N LYS A 119 -9.48 10.38 1.49
CA LYS A 119 -10.75 10.96 1.94
C LYS A 119 -11.41 10.11 3.03
N GLU A 120 -11.42 8.81 2.88
CA GLU A 120 -11.97 7.88 3.85
C GLU A 120 -11.29 7.99 5.21
N ILE A 121 -9.97 8.05 5.24
CA ILE A 121 -9.19 8.17 6.47
C ILE A 121 -9.42 9.54 7.13
N ILE A 122 -9.34 10.62 6.36
CA ILE A 122 -9.59 11.98 6.86
C ILE A 122 -11.00 12.09 7.44
N LYS A 123 -11.99 11.59 6.74
CA LYS A 123 -13.38 11.58 7.20
C LYS A 123 -13.55 10.79 8.49
N ALA A 124 -12.93 9.63 8.60
CA ALA A 124 -13.01 8.81 9.80
C ALA A 124 -12.41 9.52 11.03
N ILE A 125 -11.28 10.20 10.86
CA ILE A 125 -10.64 10.99 11.93
C ILE A 125 -11.57 12.14 12.35
N LYS A 126 -12.16 12.83 11.38
CA LYS A 126 -13.07 13.96 11.64
C LYS A 126 -14.33 13.52 12.37
N GLU A 127 -14.96 12.43 11.94
CA GLU A 127 -16.18 11.89 12.55
C GLU A 127 -15.95 11.36 13.97
N ALA A 128 -14.72 10.90 14.27
CA ALA A 128 -14.37 10.46 15.62
C ALA A 128 -14.29 11.61 16.64
N GLY A 129 -14.28 12.86 16.20
CA GLY A 129 -14.33 14.03 17.07
C GLY A 129 -13.01 14.41 17.73
N PHE A 130 -11.88 13.93 17.23
CA PHE A 130 -10.57 14.32 17.74
C PHE A 130 -10.28 15.81 17.49
N LYS A 131 -9.65 16.47 18.44
CA LYS A 131 -9.25 17.88 18.34
C LYS A 131 -7.97 18.04 17.53
N VAL A 132 -7.99 17.58 16.29
CA VAL A 132 -6.87 17.63 15.37
C VAL A 132 -7.34 18.12 14.02
N GLN A 133 -6.39 18.59 13.21
CA GLN A 133 -6.60 18.90 11.80
C GLN A 133 -5.88 17.87 10.96
N SER A 134 -6.51 17.38 9.93
CA SER A 134 -5.90 16.43 8.98
C SER A 134 -6.06 16.96 7.56
N ALA A 135 -4.99 16.87 6.79
CA ALA A 135 -4.95 17.34 5.41
C ALA A 135 -4.08 16.43 4.55
N LEU A 136 -4.53 16.21 3.31
CA LEU A 136 -3.75 15.47 2.32
C LEU A 136 -2.63 16.36 1.77
N GLN A 137 -1.37 15.88 1.87
CA GLN A 137 -0.19 16.53 1.33
C GLN A 137 0.74 15.48 0.71
N ASP A 138 1.02 15.59 -0.58
CA ASP A 138 1.97 14.70 -1.28
C ASP A 138 1.71 13.21 -1.04
N ARG A 139 0.46 12.78 -1.18
CA ARG A 139 0.04 11.37 -0.99
C ARG A 139 0.23 10.86 0.45
N GLN A 140 0.30 11.79 1.40
CA GLN A 140 0.36 11.53 2.84
C GLN A 140 -0.69 12.36 3.53
N ILE A 141 -1.12 11.92 4.71
CA ILE A 141 -2.07 12.70 5.51
C ILE A 141 -1.31 13.31 6.69
N ARG A 142 -1.22 14.63 6.72
CA ARG A 142 -0.64 15.35 7.85
C ARG A 142 -1.70 15.59 8.90
N VAL A 143 -1.42 15.15 10.13
CA VAL A 143 -2.28 15.35 11.29
C VAL A 143 -1.58 16.30 12.25
N THR A 144 -2.26 17.40 12.59
CA THR A 144 -1.75 18.46 13.46
C THR A 144 -2.69 18.65 14.64
N GLY A 145 -2.16 18.77 15.84
CA GLY A 145 -2.96 18.99 17.05
C GLY A 145 -2.18 19.81 18.07
N LYS A 146 -2.90 20.36 19.05
CA LYS A 146 -2.30 21.20 20.10
C LYS A 146 -1.51 20.38 21.12
N LYS A 147 -1.91 19.13 21.35
CA LYS A 147 -1.34 18.23 22.37
C LYS A 147 -0.88 16.93 21.76
N LYS A 148 0.30 16.47 22.17
CA LYS A 148 0.87 15.19 21.75
C LYS A 148 -0.04 14.01 22.12
N ASP A 149 -0.72 14.07 23.26
CA ASP A 149 -1.62 13.01 23.70
C ASP A 149 -2.78 12.80 22.74
N GLU A 150 -3.31 13.87 22.16
CA GLU A 150 -4.37 13.79 21.16
C GLU A 150 -3.86 13.12 19.88
N LEU A 151 -2.61 13.41 19.47
CA LEU A 151 -1.99 12.77 18.32
C LEU A 151 -1.80 11.25 18.55
N GLN A 152 -1.38 10.85 19.75
CA GLN A 152 -1.25 9.43 20.10
C GLN A 152 -2.60 8.71 20.05
N THR A 153 -3.66 9.37 20.48
CA THR A 153 -5.02 8.81 20.41
C THR A 153 -5.45 8.59 18.95
N VAL A 154 -5.14 9.54 18.07
CA VAL A 154 -5.42 9.40 16.63
C VAL A 154 -4.64 8.23 16.02
N ILE A 155 -3.36 8.07 16.38
CA ILE A 155 -2.54 6.95 15.92
C ILE A 155 -3.18 5.61 16.31
N GLN A 156 -3.59 5.46 17.56
CA GLN A 156 -4.24 4.24 18.04
C GLN A 156 -5.57 3.98 17.32
N PHE A 157 -6.35 5.02 17.09
CA PHE A 157 -7.60 4.93 16.35
C PHE A 157 -7.37 4.42 14.92
N VAL A 158 -6.42 4.99 14.20
CA VAL A 158 -6.11 4.60 12.82
C VAL A 158 -5.55 3.16 12.77
N ARG A 159 -4.69 2.80 13.71
CA ARG A 159 -4.16 1.41 13.81
C ARG A 159 -5.26 0.39 14.06
N GLY A 160 -6.25 0.74 14.87
CA GLY A 160 -7.35 -0.16 15.23
C GLY A 160 -8.41 -0.31 14.15
N LYS A 161 -8.36 0.50 13.10
CA LYS A 161 -9.35 0.48 12.02
C LYS A 161 -8.71 -0.03 10.73
N ASP A 162 -9.38 -0.96 10.06
CA ASP A 162 -8.92 -1.51 8.80
C ASP A 162 -9.42 -0.66 7.63
N PHE A 163 -8.53 0.11 7.04
CA PHE A 163 -8.81 0.90 5.83
C PHE A 163 -8.48 0.15 4.54
N LYS A 164 -8.14 -1.13 4.62
CA LYS A 164 -7.73 -1.97 3.48
C LYS A 164 -6.48 -1.48 2.75
N VAL A 165 -5.67 -0.72 3.45
CA VAL A 165 -4.29 -0.36 3.07
C VAL A 165 -3.43 -0.39 4.33
N ALA A 166 -2.13 -0.59 4.17
CA ALA A 166 -1.20 -0.43 5.27
C ALA A 166 -1.12 1.06 5.66
N THR A 167 -1.12 1.33 6.96
CA THR A 167 -0.91 2.67 7.48
C THR A 167 0.30 2.66 8.41
N ASN A 168 1.21 3.61 8.19
CA ASN A 168 2.37 3.85 9.03
C ASN A 168 2.40 5.32 9.43
N PHE A 169 3.15 5.62 10.47
CA PHE A 169 3.19 6.95 11.06
C PHE A 169 4.64 7.43 11.08
N LYS A 170 4.89 8.56 10.45
CA LYS A 170 6.22 9.12 10.26
C LYS A 170 6.25 10.63 10.49
N ASN A 171 7.45 11.19 10.42
CA ASN A 171 7.67 12.63 10.44
C ASN A 171 7.07 13.32 11.66
N PHE A 172 7.28 12.73 12.83
CA PHE A 172 6.85 13.32 14.09
C PHE A 172 7.59 14.65 14.34
N ARG A 173 6.81 15.70 14.58
CA ARG A 173 7.31 17.04 14.89
C ARG A 173 6.70 17.52 16.18
N ASP A 174 7.52 18.15 17.02
CA ASP A 174 7.13 18.72 18.30
C ASP A 174 6.73 20.19 18.17
#